data_bccee58e0b5470ff50d0d80757d315ca
#
_entry.id   bccee58e0b5470ff50d0d80757d315ca
#
_cell.length_a   1.000
_cell.length_b   1.000
_cell.length_c   1.000
_cell.angle_alpha   90.00
_cell.angle_beta   90.00
_cell.angle_gamma   90.00
#
_symmetry.space_group_name_H-M   'P 1'
#
loop_
_entity.id
_entity.type
_entity.pdbx_description
1 polymer ?
#
loop_
_entity_poly.entity_id
_entity_poly.type
_entity_poly.pdbx_seq_one_letter_code
_entity_poly.pdbx_strand_id
1 'polypeptide(L)'
;RGGENIYPREIEEFLHHHEKIADVYVVGVPDKKYGEELCAWVKVKDGHMLSEQEVKDFCKGKIAHFKTPRYVMFVNEFPMGVTGKIQKFRMREDSIRILGLEAAEKIETA
;
A
#
# COMPACT_ATOMS: atom_id res chain seq x y z
N ARG A 1 -9.51 6.43 -6.33
CA ARG A 1 -8.53 6.83 -7.31
C ARG A 1 -9.24 7.17 -8.63
N GLY A 2 -9.17 8.45 -9.02
CA GLY A 2 -9.75 8.88 -10.28
C GLY A 2 -11.22 8.54 -10.47
N GLY A 3 -12.01 8.51 -9.39
CA GLY A 3 -13.44 8.16 -9.43
C GLY A 3 -13.74 6.68 -9.33
N GLU A 4 -12.72 5.83 -9.37
CA GLU A 4 -12.91 4.39 -9.25
C GLU A 4 -13.02 3.98 -7.78
N ASN A 5 -13.87 2.99 -7.50
CA ASN A 5 -13.99 2.44 -6.16
C ASN A 5 -12.87 1.45 -5.88
N ILE A 6 -12.08 1.74 -4.85
CA ILE A 6 -10.98 0.89 -4.45
C ILE A 6 -11.15 0.53 -2.98
N TYR A 7 -11.14 -0.76 -2.71
CA TYR A 7 -11.25 -1.28 -1.35
C TYR A 7 -9.91 -1.92 -0.96
N PRO A 8 -9.14 -1.28 -0.06
CA PRO A 8 -7.83 -1.80 0.32
C PRO A 8 -7.84 -3.26 0.75
N ARG A 9 -8.90 -3.68 1.43
CA ARG A 9 -9.02 -5.06 1.89
C ARG A 9 -9.01 -6.08 0.75
N GLU A 10 -9.64 -5.76 -0.37
CA GLU A 10 -9.64 -6.63 -1.55
C GLU A 10 -8.22 -6.86 -2.05
N ILE A 11 -7.43 -5.79 -2.08
CA ILE A 11 -6.05 -5.87 -2.55
C ILE A 11 -5.17 -6.59 -1.53
N GLU A 12 -5.38 -6.35 -0.25
CA GLU A 12 -4.69 -7.06 0.82
C GLU A 12 -4.93 -8.57 0.72
N GLU A 13 -6.17 -8.98 0.55
CA GLU A 13 -6.52 -10.39 0.42
C GLU A 13 -5.87 -11.01 -0.82
N PHE A 14 -5.86 -10.30 -1.92
CA PHE A 14 -5.21 -10.77 -3.14
C PHE A 14 -3.71 -10.95 -2.94
N LEU A 15 -3.04 -9.97 -2.35
CA LEU A 15 -1.59 -10.03 -2.14
C LEU A 15 -1.19 -11.10 -1.12
N HIS A 16 -2.07 -11.44 -0.17
CA HIS A 16 -1.80 -12.53 0.77
C HIS A 16 -1.63 -13.88 0.09
N HIS A 17 -2.13 -14.05 -1.13
CA HIS A 17 -1.94 -15.29 -1.88
C HIS A 17 -0.54 -15.45 -2.44
N HIS A 18 0.27 -14.39 -2.39
CA HIS A 18 1.67 -14.49 -2.84
C HIS A 18 2.46 -15.32 -1.84
N GLU A 19 3.18 -16.33 -2.34
CA GLU A 19 3.91 -17.29 -1.50
C GLU A 19 4.99 -16.66 -0.62
N LYS A 20 5.52 -15.50 -1.01
CA LYS A 20 6.59 -14.81 -0.28
C LYS A 20 6.09 -13.78 0.72
N ILE A 21 4.81 -13.47 0.74
CA ILE A 21 4.24 -12.42 1.60
C ILE A 21 3.71 -13.03 2.90
N ALA A 22 4.28 -12.59 4.03
CA ALA A 22 3.84 -13.01 5.35
C ALA A 22 2.62 -12.20 5.79
N ASP A 23 2.63 -10.89 5.53
CA ASP A 23 1.52 -10.01 5.87
C ASP A 23 1.57 -8.76 5.00
N VAL A 24 0.42 -8.12 4.80
CA VAL A 24 0.32 -6.94 3.94
C VAL A 24 -0.87 -6.09 4.34
N TYR A 25 -0.66 -4.78 4.32
CA TYR A 25 -1.73 -3.79 4.51
C TYR A 25 -1.59 -2.73 3.43
N VAL A 26 -2.71 -2.20 2.96
CA VAL A 26 -2.75 -1.22 1.87
C VAL A 26 -3.42 0.04 2.36
N VAL A 27 -2.80 1.18 2.08
CA VAL A 27 -3.36 2.49 2.42
C VAL A 27 -3.34 3.40 1.20
N GLY A 28 -4.26 4.37 1.17
CA GLY A 28 -4.23 5.41 0.17
C GLY A 28 -3.23 6.50 0.55
N VAL A 29 -2.56 7.04 -0.44
CA VAL A 29 -1.67 8.20 -0.26
C VAL A 29 -2.04 9.26 -1.30
N PRO A 30 -1.76 10.55 -1.03
CA PRO A 30 -2.17 11.60 -1.96
C PRO A 30 -1.40 11.54 -3.28
N ASP A 31 -2.10 11.89 -4.35
CA ASP A 31 -1.54 11.93 -5.70
C ASP A 31 -2.09 13.14 -6.45
N LYS A 32 -1.24 13.87 -7.13
CA LYS A 32 -1.61 15.10 -7.84
C LYS A 32 -2.56 14.85 -9.01
N LYS A 33 -2.41 13.71 -9.67
CA LYS A 33 -3.19 13.39 -10.87
C LYS A 33 -4.54 12.73 -10.53
N TYR A 34 -4.51 11.77 -9.64
CA TYR A 34 -5.68 10.94 -9.34
C TYR A 34 -6.35 11.24 -8.01
N GLY A 35 -5.78 12.17 -7.23
CA GLY A 35 -6.23 12.45 -5.88
C GLY A 35 -5.65 11.47 -4.88
N GLU A 36 -5.61 10.18 -5.24
CA GLU A 36 -5.11 9.13 -4.36
C GLU A 36 -4.47 8.01 -5.18
N GLU A 37 -3.41 7.45 -4.65
CA GLU A 37 -2.77 6.24 -5.15
C GLU A 37 -2.62 5.25 -4.00
N LEU A 38 -2.35 3.99 -4.30
CA LEU A 38 -2.23 2.96 -3.28
C LEU A 38 -0.78 2.70 -2.91
N CYS A 39 -0.56 2.51 -1.60
CA CYS A 39 0.72 2.12 -1.05
C CYS A 39 0.54 0.81 -0.28
N ALA A 40 1.26 -0.22 -0.68
CA ALA A 40 1.23 -1.51 0.00
C ALA A 40 2.42 -1.60 0.96
N TRP A 41 2.12 -1.91 2.21
CA TRP A 41 3.14 -2.21 3.22
C TRP A 41 3.23 -3.72 3.33
N VAL A 42 4.39 -4.27 2.97
CA VAL A 42 4.58 -5.72 2.81
C VAL A 42 5.62 -6.24 3.79
N LYS A 43 5.24 -7.28 4.52
CA LYS A 43 6.17 -8.05 5.33
C LYS A 43 6.47 -9.34 4.57
N VAL A 44 7.74 -9.57 4.27
CA VAL A 44 8.17 -10.75 3.53
C VAL A 44 8.41 -11.90 4.51
N LYS A 45 8.10 -13.12 4.10
CA LYS A 45 8.38 -14.31 4.91
C LYS A 45 9.88 -14.46 5.14
N ASP A 46 10.24 -14.99 6.30
CA ASP A 46 11.64 -15.23 6.65
C ASP A 46 12.33 -16.08 5.58
N GLY A 47 13.55 -15.68 5.24
CA GLY A 47 14.35 -16.41 4.25
C GLY A 47 13.98 -16.14 2.80
N HIS A 48 12.99 -15.30 2.54
CA HIS A 48 12.58 -14.95 1.18
C HIS A 48 13.00 -13.54 0.82
N MET A 49 13.20 -13.32 -0.49
CA MET A 49 13.49 -11.99 -1.04
C MET A 49 12.38 -11.63 -2.02
N LEU A 50 11.87 -10.42 -1.90
CA LEU A 50 10.78 -9.94 -2.75
C LEU A 50 11.06 -8.50 -3.14
N SER A 51 10.94 -8.18 -4.43
CA SER A 51 11.13 -6.82 -4.92
C SER A 51 9.79 -6.13 -5.16
N GLU A 52 9.83 -4.82 -5.23
CA GLU A 52 8.65 -4.02 -5.60
C GLU A 52 8.09 -4.47 -6.95
N GLN A 53 8.96 -4.72 -7.91
CA GLN A 53 8.54 -5.15 -9.24
C GLN A 53 7.83 -6.50 -9.21
N GLU A 54 8.32 -7.43 -8.39
CA GLU A 54 7.65 -8.74 -8.25
C GLU A 54 6.24 -8.59 -7.70
N VAL A 55 6.02 -7.67 -6.74
CA VAL A 55 4.69 -7.41 -6.21
C VAL A 55 3.77 -6.87 -7.31
N LYS A 56 4.26 -5.90 -8.08
CA LYS A 56 3.48 -5.31 -9.17
C LYS A 56 3.19 -6.32 -10.28
N ASP A 57 4.17 -7.15 -10.62
CA ASP A 57 3.99 -8.19 -11.64
C ASP A 57 2.96 -9.24 -11.19
N PHE A 58 2.92 -9.54 -9.90
CA PHE A 58 1.92 -10.45 -9.36
C PHE A 58 0.51 -9.93 -9.56
N CYS A 59 0.32 -8.62 -9.51
CA CYS A 59 -0.98 -7.99 -9.75
C CYS A 59 -1.35 -7.92 -11.22
N LYS A 60 -0.34 -7.83 -12.10
CA LYS A 60 -0.52 -7.55 -13.51
C LYS A 60 -1.35 -8.64 -14.21
N GLY A 61 -2.44 -8.21 -14.86
CA GLY A 61 -3.31 -9.13 -15.57
C GLY A 61 -4.27 -9.94 -14.68
N LYS A 62 -4.17 -9.80 -13.36
CA LYS A 62 -5.01 -10.55 -12.42
C LYS A 62 -6.01 -9.66 -11.69
N ILE A 63 -5.66 -8.40 -11.48
CA ILE A 63 -6.57 -7.40 -10.94
C ILE A 63 -6.54 -6.19 -11.85
N ALA A 64 -7.53 -5.32 -11.72
CA ALA A 64 -7.60 -4.10 -12.54
C ALA A 64 -6.35 -3.24 -12.30
N HIS A 65 -5.86 -2.62 -13.36
CA HIS A 65 -4.64 -1.80 -13.30
C HIS A 65 -4.71 -0.73 -12.19
N PHE A 66 -5.85 -0.05 -12.03
CA PHE A 66 -6.00 0.99 -11.03
C PHE A 66 -5.98 0.46 -9.60
N LYS A 67 -6.08 -0.87 -9.41
CA LYS A 67 -5.99 -1.52 -8.09
C LYS A 67 -4.57 -1.98 -7.77
N THR A 68 -3.65 -1.91 -8.73
CA THR A 68 -2.26 -2.26 -8.48
C THR A 68 -1.60 -1.15 -7.65
N PRO A 69 -0.96 -1.49 -6.52
CA PRO A 69 -0.26 -0.48 -5.72
C PRO A 69 0.82 0.22 -6.53
N ARG A 70 0.80 1.54 -6.49
CA ARG A 70 1.86 2.33 -7.10
C ARG A 70 3.15 2.26 -6.29
N TYR A 71 3.00 2.25 -4.97
CA TYR A 71 4.14 2.21 -4.05
C TYR A 71 4.12 0.93 -3.24
N VAL A 72 5.30 0.35 -3.01
CA VAL A 72 5.46 -0.83 -2.17
C VAL A 72 6.55 -0.52 -1.16
N MET A 73 6.24 -0.66 0.12
CA MET A 73 7.18 -0.48 1.21
C MET A 73 7.36 -1.80 1.93
N PHE A 74 8.61 -2.21 2.14
CA PHE A 74 8.89 -3.44 2.85
C PHE A 74 9.20 -3.13 4.32
N VAL A 75 8.49 -3.78 5.22
CA VAL A 75 8.58 -3.51 6.65
C VAL A 75 8.67 -4.81 7.43
N ASN A 76 9.20 -4.73 8.65
CA ASN A 76 9.22 -5.87 9.56
C ASN A 76 8.04 -5.84 10.52
N GLU A 77 7.45 -4.67 10.74
CA GLU A 77 6.35 -4.46 11.67
C GLU A 77 5.39 -3.42 11.12
N PHE A 78 4.18 -3.43 11.65
CA PHE A 78 3.15 -2.45 11.30
C PHE A 78 2.78 -1.63 12.55
N PRO A 79 2.43 -0.34 12.41
CA PRO A 79 1.96 0.45 13.54
C PRO A 79 0.71 -0.17 14.15
N MET A 80 0.74 -0.44 15.44
CA MET A 80 -0.40 -1.00 16.17
C MET A 80 -0.76 -0.15 17.36
N GLY A 81 -2.06 -0.07 17.66
CA GLY A 81 -2.52 0.53 18.88
C GLY A 81 -2.38 -0.43 20.07
N VAL A 82 -2.72 0.05 21.26
CA VAL A 82 -2.64 -0.73 22.50
C VAL A 82 -3.54 -1.97 22.46
N THR A 83 -4.58 -1.95 21.64
CA THR A 83 -5.51 -3.09 21.49
C THR A 83 -5.04 -4.10 20.45
N GLY A 84 -3.88 -3.89 19.83
CA GLY A 84 -3.36 -4.76 18.78
C GLY A 84 -3.95 -4.51 17.41
N LYS A 85 -4.75 -3.45 17.23
CA LYS A 85 -5.29 -3.08 15.91
C LYS A 85 -4.27 -2.32 15.09
N ILE A 86 -4.22 -2.64 13.80
CA ILE A 86 -3.39 -1.92 12.83
C ILE A 86 -3.91 -0.49 12.70
N GLN A 87 -3.01 0.48 12.79
CA GLN A 87 -3.35 1.90 12.69
C GLN A 87 -3.04 2.42 11.29
N LYS A 88 -3.97 2.25 10.38
CA LYS A 88 -3.78 2.65 8.98
C LYS A 88 -3.53 4.15 8.80
N PHE A 89 -4.10 4.98 9.66
CA PHE A 89 -3.85 6.43 9.57
C PHE A 89 -2.36 6.76 9.79
N ARG A 90 -1.69 6.04 10.70
CA ARG A 90 -0.25 6.21 10.92
C ARG A 90 0.56 5.70 9.74
N MET A 91 0.12 4.59 9.14
CA MET A 91 0.76 4.06 7.93
C MET A 91 0.67 5.09 6.80
N ARG A 92 -0.49 5.73 6.64
CA ARG A 92 -0.67 6.77 5.64
C ARG A 92 0.26 7.96 5.90
N GLU A 93 0.28 8.46 7.12
CA GLU A 93 1.16 9.59 7.48
C GLU A 93 2.63 9.26 7.25
N ASP A 94 3.07 8.08 7.69
CA ASP A 94 4.44 7.65 7.49
C ASP A 94 4.78 7.48 6.01
N SER A 95 3.85 6.95 5.23
CA SER A 95 4.03 6.80 3.78
C SER A 95 4.20 8.16 3.10
N ILE A 96 3.36 9.13 3.45
CA ILE A 96 3.45 10.49 2.91
C ILE A 96 4.84 11.06 3.17
N ARG A 97 5.33 10.93 4.38
CA ARG A 97 6.63 11.45 4.78
C ARG A 97 7.78 10.71 4.08
N ILE A 98 7.75 9.39 4.13
CA ILE A 98 8.83 8.56 3.58
C ILE A 98 8.91 8.67 2.06
N LEU A 99 7.76 8.74 1.39
CA LEU A 99 7.68 8.84 -0.06
C LEU A 99 7.78 10.27 -0.58
N GLY A 100 7.83 11.26 0.30
CA GLY A 100 7.96 12.66 -0.09
C GLY A 100 6.71 13.21 -0.77
N LEU A 101 5.53 12.87 -0.28
CA LEU A 101 4.26 13.24 -0.91
C LEU A 101 3.57 14.44 -0.26
N GLU A 102 4.25 15.20 0.58
CA GLU A 102 3.66 16.33 1.30
C GLU A 102 3.11 17.41 0.36
N ALA A 103 3.77 17.63 -0.76
CA ALA A 103 3.28 18.60 -1.75
C ALA A 103 1.94 18.20 -2.36
N ALA A 104 1.76 16.91 -2.63
CA ALA A 104 0.51 16.38 -3.15
C ALA A 104 -0.59 16.46 -2.10
N GLU A 105 -0.26 16.21 -0.84
CA GLU A 105 -1.21 16.35 0.28
C GLU A 105 -1.71 17.78 0.42
N LYS A 106 -0.82 18.78 0.30
CA LYS A 106 -1.20 20.18 0.37
C LYS A 106 -2.15 20.58 -0.74
N ILE A 107 -1.94 20.08 -1.94
CA ILE A 107 -2.83 20.32 -3.08
C ILE A 107 -4.20 19.69 -2.82
N GLU A 108 -4.21 18.49 -2.29
CA GLU A 108 -5.43 17.76 -1.97
C GLU A 108 -6.27 18.48 -0.92
N THR A 109 -5.62 19.09 0.08
CA THR A 109 -6.29 19.76 1.19
C THR A 109 -6.60 21.23 0.94
N ALA A 110 -6.03 21.80 -0.08
CA ALA A 110 -6.30 23.20 -0.46
C ALA A 110 -7.58 23.33 -1.31
#